data_a70cb9ebdc597a824fb5f3cde0130a1c
#
_entry.id   a70cb9ebdc597a824fb5f3cde0130a1c
#
_cell.length_a   1.000
_cell.length_b   1.000
_cell.length_c   1.000
_cell.angle_alpha   90.00
_cell.angle_beta   90.00
_cell.angle_gamma   90.00
#
_symmetry.space_group_name_H-M   'P 1'
#
loop_
_entity.id
_entity.type
_entity.pdbx_description
1 polymer ?
#
loop_
_entity_poly.entity_id
_entity_poly.type
_entity_poly.pdbx_seq_one_letter_code
_entity_poly.pdbx_strand_id
1 'polypeptide(L)'
;MALRTTKRRPVGTWSAQRRQDAMEQSREAARGPMDLPFLLLTLLLTAMGMVMVLSASFPSAYYENGGNGAYYFIRQGIFALLGLAVMFALSKLNYQRLRGVGRLLLWASLALLVLVIIPHNPIAITENGATRWLGIKGTVLRFQPSEIAKLAVVIYFSATISKKREKMQTWRQGIWPYLMILGVIAGLMMLEPHLSGTILIVCTGIVLMIVGGIK
;
A
#
# COMPACT_ATOMS: atom_id res chain seq x y z
N MET A 1 -29.76 59.86 -32.53
CA MET A 1 -29.50 58.44 -32.95
C MET A 1 -28.22 58.02 -32.25
N ALA A 2 -28.33 57.37 -31.08
CA ALA A 2 -27.19 57.04 -30.24
C ALA A 2 -26.79 55.56 -30.47
N LEU A 3 -25.61 55.34 -31.03
CA LEU A 3 -25.05 54.02 -31.27
C LEU A 3 -24.62 53.42 -29.93
N ARG A 4 -25.34 52.38 -29.50
CA ARG A 4 -25.02 51.55 -28.32
C ARG A 4 -23.81 50.67 -28.65
N THR A 5 -22.62 51.02 -28.20
CA THR A 5 -21.42 50.21 -28.27
C THR A 5 -21.57 49.01 -27.34
N THR A 6 -21.89 47.83 -27.87
CA THR A 6 -21.84 46.54 -27.16
C THR A 6 -20.38 46.17 -26.93
N LYS A 7 -19.93 46.31 -25.71
CA LYS A 7 -18.59 45.87 -25.24
C LYS A 7 -18.52 44.36 -25.34
N ARG A 8 -17.88 43.82 -26.40
CA ARG A 8 -17.61 42.38 -26.54
C ARG A 8 -16.68 41.94 -25.42
N ARG A 9 -17.15 41.09 -24.53
CA ARG A 9 -16.31 40.42 -23.52
C ARG A 9 -15.28 39.50 -24.21
N PRO A 10 -14.02 39.47 -23.76
CA PRO A 10 -12.99 38.65 -24.39
C PRO A 10 -13.31 37.17 -24.27
N VAL A 11 -13.33 36.48 -25.40
CA VAL A 11 -13.70 35.04 -25.54
C VAL A 11 -12.77 34.08 -24.76
N GLY A 12 -11.62 34.59 -24.30
CA GLY A 12 -10.60 33.75 -23.59
C GLY A 12 -10.93 33.45 -22.11
N THR A 13 -11.77 34.26 -21.45
CA THR A 13 -12.06 34.10 -20.01
C THR A 13 -13.01 32.91 -19.72
N TRP A 14 -13.95 32.65 -20.62
CA TRP A 14 -14.90 31.53 -20.50
C TRP A 14 -14.29 30.16 -20.60
N SER A 15 -13.20 30.00 -21.37
CA SER A 15 -12.49 28.72 -21.51
C SER A 15 -11.62 28.41 -20.29
N ALA A 16 -11.02 29.41 -19.67
CA ALA A 16 -10.23 29.27 -18.46
C ALA A 16 -11.11 28.94 -17.25
N GLN A 17 -12.24 29.64 -17.12
CA GLN A 17 -13.21 29.42 -16.04
C GLN A 17 -13.84 28.02 -16.12
N ARG A 18 -14.30 27.58 -17.29
CA ARG A 18 -14.80 26.19 -17.48
C ARG A 18 -13.75 25.12 -17.17
N ARG A 19 -12.48 25.38 -17.43
CA ARG A 19 -11.39 24.46 -17.08
C ARG A 19 -11.17 24.44 -15.57
N GLN A 20 -11.29 25.54 -14.89
CA GLN A 20 -11.22 25.63 -13.43
C GLN A 20 -12.41 24.93 -12.78
N ASP A 21 -13.63 25.21 -13.23
CA ASP A 21 -14.85 24.56 -12.74
C ASP A 21 -14.84 23.05 -12.98
N ALA A 22 -14.36 22.59 -14.14
CA ALA A 22 -14.20 21.18 -14.43
C ALA A 22 -13.09 20.50 -13.61
N MET A 23 -12.03 21.23 -13.26
CA MET A 23 -11.00 20.75 -12.35
C MET A 23 -11.47 20.74 -10.89
N GLU A 24 -12.27 21.70 -10.46
CA GLU A 24 -12.89 21.70 -9.14
C GLU A 24 -13.93 20.60 -9.01
N GLN A 25 -14.82 20.42 -9.98
CA GLN A 25 -15.78 19.31 -10.01
C GLN A 25 -15.10 17.94 -10.03
N SER A 26 -14.00 17.79 -10.77
CA SER A 26 -13.22 16.57 -10.74
C SER A 26 -12.43 16.36 -9.43
N ARG A 27 -12.09 17.45 -8.72
CA ARG A 27 -11.50 17.39 -7.37
C ARG A 27 -12.55 17.04 -6.30
N GLU A 28 -13.75 17.56 -6.42
CA GLU A 28 -14.87 17.25 -5.51
C GLU A 28 -15.38 15.82 -5.74
N ALA A 29 -15.51 15.38 -6.99
CA ALA A 29 -15.85 13.99 -7.33
C ALA A 29 -14.78 12.98 -6.89
N ALA A 30 -13.50 13.38 -6.81
CA ALA A 30 -12.42 12.57 -6.28
C ALA A 30 -12.40 12.47 -4.74
N ARG A 31 -13.15 13.35 -4.05
CA ARG A 31 -13.43 13.31 -2.61
C ARG A 31 -14.83 12.74 -2.40
N GLY A 32 -15.04 11.50 -2.80
CA GLY A 32 -16.27 10.78 -2.49
C GLY A 32 -16.57 10.79 -0.97
N PRO A 33 -17.83 10.65 -0.57
CA PRO A 33 -18.18 10.51 0.85
C PRO A 33 -17.42 9.32 1.44
N MET A 34 -17.07 9.43 2.72
CA MET A 34 -16.42 8.35 3.44
C MET A 34 -17.30 7.09 3.40
N ASP A 35 -16.74 5.97 2.98
CA ASP A 35 -17.43 4.68 3.03
C ASP A 35 -17.56 4.24 4.51
N LEU A 36 -18.69 4.61 5.11
CA LEU A 36 -18.96 4.34 6.51
C LEU A 36 -19.02 2.84 6.82
N PRO A 37 -19.67 1.99 6.03
CA PRO A 37 -19.65 0.53 6.21
C PRO A 37 -18.23 -0.04 6.23
N PHE A 38 -17.36 0.37 5.30
CA PHE A 38 -15.99 -0.07 5.26
C PHE A 38 -15.20 0.38 6.51
N LEU A 39 -15.37 1.62 6.94
CA LEU A 39 -14.75 2.14 8.16
C LEU A 39 -15.19 1.37 9.39
N LEU A 40 -16.49 1.18 9.57
CA LEU A 40 -17.05 0.43 10.72
C LEU A 40 -16.55 -1.00 10.76
N LEU A 41 -16.51 -1.68 9.60
CA LEU A 41 -15.99 -3.05 9.51
C LEU A 41 -14.49 -3.10 9.88
N THR A 42 -13.70 -2.13 9.41
CA THR A 42 -12.27 -2.03 9.74
C THR A 42 -12.06 -1.82 11.24
N LEU A 43 -12.83 -0.95 11.86
CA LEU A 43 -12.77 -0.70 13.31
C LEU A 43 -13.20 -1.94 14.11
N LEU A 44 -14.27 -2.60 13.68
CA LEU A 44 -14.77 -3.83 14.31
C LEU A 44 -13.70 -4.93 14.26
N LEU A 45 -13.13 -5.19 13.10
CA LEU A 45 -12.09 -6.21 12.93
C LEU A 45 -10.83 -5.87 13.73
N THR A 46 -10.45 -4.59 13.79
CA THR A 46 -9.33 -4.13 14.62
C THR A 46 -9.60 -4.36 16.10
N ALA A 47 -10.79 -4.01 16.58
CA ALA A 47 -11.20 -4.24 17.97
C ALA A 47 -11.22 -5.73 18.32
N MET A 48 -11.79 -6.58 17.45
CA MET A 48 -11.76 -8.03 17.63
C MET A 48 -10.32 -8.57 17.68
N GLY A 49 -9.47 -8.11 16.76
CA GLY A 49 -8.06 -8.48 16.74
C GLY A 49 -7.35 -8.11 18.04
N MET A 50 -7.62 -6.93 18.60
CA MET A 50 -7.07 -6.49 19.88
C MET A 50 -7.48 -7.40 21.04
N VAL A 51 -8.77 -7.78 21.12
CA VAL A 51 -9.28 -8.72 22.13
C VAL A 51 -8.62 -10.09 21.98
N MET A 52 -8.47 -10.57 20.75
CA MET A 52 -7.82 -11.86 20.46
C MET A 52 -6.34 -11.84 20.85
N VAL A 53 -5.61 -10.74 20.59
CA VAL A 53 -4.22 -10.58 21.04
C VAL A 53 -4.13 -10.65 22.54
N LEU A 54 -5.00 -9.93 23.27
CA LEU A 54 -5.02 -9.97 24.73
C LEU A 54 -5.26 -11.41 25.25
N SER A 55 -6.27 -12.08 24.71
CA SER A 55 -6.63 -13.44 25.14
C SER A 55 -5.53 -14.47 24.84
N ALA A 56 -4.97 -14.43 23.62
CA ALA A 56 -4.00 -15.45 23.19
C ALA A 56 -2.61 -15.23 23.79
N SER A 57 -2.19 -13.98 24.00
CA SER A 57 -0.85 -13.67 24.46
C SER A 57 -0.71 -13.44 25.97
N PHE A 58 -1.84 -13.41 26.71
CA PHE A 58 -1.83 -13.12 28.14
C PHE A 58 -0.91 -14.05 28.95
N PRO A 59 -0.98 -15.40 28.79
CA PRO A 59 -0.12 -16.30 29.57
C PRO A 59 1.36 -16.10 29.25
N SER A 60 1.74 -16.08 27.97
CA SER A 60 3.15 -15.88 27.58
C SER A 60 3.66 -14.50 27.99
N ALA A 61 2.86 -13.45 27.83
CA ALA A 61 3.23 -12.12 28.27
C ALA A 61 3.49 -12.05 29.78
N TYR A 62 2.65 -12.71 30.57
CA TYR A 62 2.78 -12.75 32.05
C TYR A 62 4.09 -13.39 32.49
N TYR A 63 4.46 -14.54 31.88
CA TYR A 63 5.69 -15.25 32.24
C TYR A 63 6.95 -14.57 31.71
N GLU A 64 6.90 -13.99 30.50
CA GLU A 64 8.07 -13.38 29.84
C GLU A 64 8.37 -11.96 30.32
N ASN A 65 7.35 -11.21 30.79
CA ASN A 65 7.46 -9.79 31.12
C ASN A 65 7.20 -9.49 32.62
N GLY A 66 7.67 -10.34 33.51
CA GLY A 66 7.65 -10.07 34.96
C GLY A 66 6.27 -9.86 35.56
N GLY A 67 5.25 -10.60 35.10
CA GLY A 67 3.88 -10.53 35.60
C GLY A 67 2.95 -9.57 34.82
N ASN A 68 3.45 -8.91 33.77
CA ASN A 68 2.63 -8.02 32.95
C ASN A 68 1.97 -8.76 31.78
N GLY A 69 0.80 -9.35 32.00
CA GLY A 69 0.03 -10.06 30.97
C GLY A 69 -0.53 -9.18 29.85
N ALA A 70 -0.60 -7.85 30.05
CA ALA A 70 -1.10 -6.90 29.05
C ALA A 70 0.01 -6.31 28.15
N TYR A 71 1.25 -6.73 28.28
CA TYR A 71 2.39 -6.16 27.54
C TYR A 71 2.17 -6.12 26.02
N TYR A 72 1.80 -7.25 25.41
CA TYR A 72 1.57 -7.33 23.96
C TYR A 72 0.33 -6.58 23.53
N PHE A 73 -0.72 -6.57 24.36
CA PHE A 73 -1.94 -5.81 24.10
C PHE A 73 -1.69 -4.30 24.04
N ILE A 74 -0.97 -3.75 25.02
CA ILE A 74 -0.65 -2.32 25.05
C ILE A 74 0.19 -1.93 23.84
N ARG A 75 1.21 -2.73 23.54
CA ARG A 75 2.06 -2.53 22.36
C ARG A 75 1.27 -2.55 21.06
N GLN A 76 0.41 -3.55 20.90
CA GLN A 76 -0.46 -3.66 19.71
C GLN A 76 -1.45 -2.50 19.63
N GLY A 77 -1.99 -2.03 20.76
CA GLY A 77 -2.88 -0.88 20.84
C GLY A 77 -2.23 0.41 20.33
N ILE A 78 -0.99 0.65 20.69
CA ILE A 78 -0.22 1.81 20.21
C ILE A 78 -0.09 1.72 18.67
N PHE A 79 0.30 0.56 18.13
CA PHE A 79 0.41 0.38 16.68
C PHE A 79 -0.94 0.46 15.97
N ALA A 80 -2.02 -0.04 16.57
CA ALA A 80 -3.36 0.08 16.01
C ALA A 80 -3.81 1.54 15.94
N LEU A 81 -3.61 2.32 16.99
CA LEU A 81 -3.91 3.76 16.99
C LEU A 81 -3.07 4.52 15.96
N LEU A 82 -1.78 4.20 15.87
CA LEU A 82 -0.91 4.79 14.84
C LEU A 82 -1.38 4.41 13.44
N GLY A 83 -1.74 3.15 13.21
CA GLY A 83 -2.29 2.67 11.93
C GLY A 83 -3.57 3.37 11.54
N LEU A 84 -4.53 3.56 12.48
CA LEU A 84 -5.74 4.32 12.26
C LEU A 84 -5.44 5.80 11.94
N ALA A 85 -4.51 6.43 12.65
CA ALA A 85 -4.09 7.80 12.38
C ALA A 85 -3.53 7.94 10.95
N VAL A 86 -2.66 7.00 10.54
CA VAL A 86 -2.10 6.94 9.18
C VAL A 86 -3.21 6.69 8.16
N MET A 87 -4.16 5.79 8.42
CA MET A 87 -5.31 5.53 7.55
C MET A 87 -6.12 6.82 7.31
N PHE A 88 -6.45 7.58 8.37
CA PHE A 88 -7.17 8.86 8.23
C PHE A 88 -6.33 9.91 7.51
N ALA A 89 -5.02 9.97 7.74
CA ALA A 89 -4.14 10.89 7.03
C ALA A 89 -4.08 10.57 5.53
N LEU A 90 -3.92 9.27 5.19
CA LEU A 90 -3.87 8.81 3.80
C LEU A 90 -5.21 8.97 3.08
N SER A 91 -6.35 8.84 3.77
CA SER A 91 -7.67 9.02 3.17
C SER A 91 -7.89 10.44 2.62
N LYS A 92 -7.16 11.44 3.17
CA LYS A 92 -7.19 12.82 2.69
C LYS A 92 -6.20 13.09 1.54
N LEU A 93 -5.29 12.16 1.25
CA LEU A 93 -4.33 12.33 0.17
C LEU A 93 -4.94 11.95 -1.17
N ASN A 94 -4.60 12.71 -2.20
CA ASN A 94 -4.97 12.34 -3.56
C ASN A 94 -4.15 11.11 -4.01
N TYR A 95 -4.82 9.98 -4.21
CA TYR A 95 -4.20 8.71 -4.64
C TYR A 95 -3.43 8.82 -5.97
N GLN A 96 -3.75 9.82 -6.81
CA GLN A 96 -3.01 10.05 -8.05
C GLN A 96 -1.54 10.43 -7.82
N ARG A 97 -1.20 11.00 -6.65
CA ARG A 97 0.19 11.26 -6.27
C ARG A 97 0.99 9.97 -6.07
N LEU A 98 0.35 8.92 -5.58
CA LEU A 98 0.95 7.59 -5.42
C LEU A 98 1.39 6.99 -6.76
N ARG A 99 0.73 7.38 -7.85
CA ARG A 99 1.08 6.93 -9.20
C ARG A 99 2.52 7.29 -9.61
N GLY A 100 3.00 8.47 -9.20
CA GLY A 100 4.40 8.89 -9.44
C GLY A 100 5.41 8.11 -8.61
N VAL A 101 5.02 7.74 -7.40
CA VAL A 101 5.91 7.07 -6.42
C VAL A 101 6.00 5.55 -6.65
N GLY A 102 5.01 4.94 -7.34
CA GLY A 102 4.91 3.49 -7.48
C GLY A 102 6.18 2.82 -8.06
N ARG A 103 6.85 3.47 -9.02
CA ARG A 103 8.10 2.93 -9.59
C ARG A 103 9.25 2.98 -8.59
N LEU A 104 9.39 4.09 -7.89
CA LEU A 104 10.43 4.25 -6.86
C LEU A 104 10.21 3.24 -5.72
N LEU A 105 8.95 3.08 -5.29
CA LEU A 105 8.59 2.14 -4.23
C LEU A 105 8.89 0.69 -4.63
N LEU A 106 8.66 0.32 -5.89
CA LEU A 106 9.00 -1.02 -6.40
C LEU A 106 10.52 -1.27 -6.36
N TRP A 107 11.33 -0.34 -6.86
CA TRP A 107 12.79 -0.50 -6.80
C TRP A 107 13.31 -0.50 -5.37
N ALA A 108 12.78 0.38 -4.51
CA ALA A 108 13.14 0.41 -3.10
C ALA A 108 12.78 -0.92 -2.40
N SER A 109 11.60 -1.50 -2.68
CA SER A 109 11.20 -2.78 -2.11
C SER A 109 12.06 -3.94 -2.58
N LEU A 110 12.46 -3.97 -3.86
CA LEU A 110 13.41 -4.96 -4.38
C LEU A 110 14.78 -4.84 -3.70
N ALA A 111 15.29 -3.61 -3.54
CA ALA A 111 16.55 -3.38 -2.83
C ALA A 111 16.49 -3.85 -1.36
N LEU A 112 15.36 -3.59 -0.68
CA LEU A 112 15.15 -4.04 0.70
C LEU A 112 15.06 -5.57 0.81
N LEU A 113 14.41 -6.26 -0.13
CA LEU A 113 14.37 -7.72 -0.17
C LEU A 113 15.77 -8.31 -0.38
N VAL A 114 16.54 -7.75 -1.31
CA VAL A 114 17.94 -8.17 -1.51
C VAL A 114 18.77 -7.93 -0.25
N LEU A 115 18.56 -6.79 0.44
CA LEU A 115 19.28 -6.44 1.66
C LEU A 115 19.07 -7.45 2.79
N VAL A 116 17.87 -8.03 2.90
CA VAL A 116 17.57 -9.07 3.92
C VAL A 116 18.31 -10.37 3.63
N ILE A 117 18.49 -10.72 2.36
CA ILE A 117 19.13 -11.98 1.93
C ILE A 117 20.63 -11.94 2.15
N ILE A 118 21.27 -10.76 2.25
CA ILE A 118 22.73 -10.65 2.42
C ILE A 118 23.14 -11.30 3.74
N PRO A 119 24.03 -12.31 3.71
CA PRO A 119 24.52 -12.96 4.91
C PRO A 119 25.26 -11.96 5.82
N HIS A 120 25.18 -12.19 7.14
CA HIS A 120 25.85 -11.37 8.15
C HIS A 120 25.44 -9.88 8.18
N ASN A 121 24.27 -9.54 7.64
CA ASN A 121 23.75 -8.19 7.71
C ASN A 121 23.41 -7.83 9.17
N PRO A 122 24.02 -6.77 9.76
CA PRO A 122 23.83 -6.42 11.17
C PRO A 122 22.40 -5.97 11.50
N ILE A 123 21.66 -5.47 10.48
CA ILE A 123 20.28 -4.99 10.64
C ILE A 123 19.23 -6.07 10.29
N ALA A 124 19.67 -7.23 9.81
CA ALA A 124 18.78 -8.34 9.53
C ALA A 124 18.49 -9.14 10.81
N ILE A 125 17.21 -9.41 11.05
CA ILE A 125 16.72 -10.13 12.23
C ILE A 125 16.18 -11.48 11.78
N THR A 126 16.75 -12.53 12.36
CA THR A 126 16.33 -13.92 12.13
C THR A 126 15.39 -14.34 13.26
N GLU A 127 14.18 -14.75 12.92
CA GLU A 127 13.21 -15.34 13.84
C GLU A 127 12.73 -16.68 13.28
N ASN A 128 12.65 -17.69 14.14
CA ASN A 128 12.22 -19.05 13.78
C ASN A 128 12.99 -19.66 12.58
N GLY A 129 14.31 -19.42 12.53
CA GLY A 129 15.17 -19.95 11.47
C GLY A 129 15.08 -19.27 10.11
N ALA A 130 14.31 -18.18 9.99
CA ALA A 130 14.19 -17.40 8.75
C ALA A 130 14.51 -15.92 8.98
N THR A 131 15.32 -15.35 8.10
CA THR A 131 15.68 -13.94 8.13
C THR A 131 14.71 -13.18 7.25
N ARG A 132 13.76 -12.46 7.85
CA ARG A 132 12.65 -11.79 7.14
C ARG A 132 12.43 -10.35 7.59
N TRP A 133 13.10 -9.92 8.65
CA TRP A 133 12.89 -8.62 9.27
C TRP A 133 14.14 -7.77 9.15
N LEU A 134 13.94 -6.47 8.95
CA LEU A 134 14.97 -5.46 9.09
C LEU A 134 14.68 -4.58 10.30
N GLY A 135 15.70 -4.27 11.07
CA GLY A 135 15.55 -3.43 12.25
C GLY A 135 16.78 -3.43 13.13
N ILE A 136 16.67 -2.78 14.27
CA ILE A 136 17.73 -2.72 15.28
C ILE A 136 17.46 -3.83 16.31
N LYS A 137 18.40 -4.76 16.46
CA LYS A 137 18.30 -5.86 17.42
C LYS A 137 18.07 -5.31 18.83
N GLY A 138 17.11 -5.90 19.55
CA GLY A 138 16.74 -5.46 20.90
C GLY A 138 15.79 -4.27 20.97
N THR A 139 15.37 -3.69 19.82
CA THR A 139 14.38 -2.62 19.80
C THR A 139 13.05 -3.07 19.20
N VAL A 140 12.02 -2.24 19.42
CA VAL A 140 10.68 -2.43 18.84
C VAL A 140 10.64 -2.03 17.37
N LEU A 141 11.63 -1.28 16.90
CA LEU A 141 11.71 -0.75 15.54
C LEU A 141 12.21 -1.83 14.59
N ARG A 142 11.28 -2.60 14.08
CA ARG A 142 11.50 -3.61 13.05
C ARG A 142 10.37 -3.58 12.04
N PHE A 143 10.69 -3.81 10.78
CA PHE A 143 9.73 -3.90 9.70
C PHE A 143 10.09 -5.03 8.74
N GLN A 144 9.10 -5.51 8.01
CA GLN A 144 9.28 -6.60 7.07
C GLN A 144 9.28 -6.04 5.64
N PRO A 145 10.36 -6.21 4.86
CA PRO A 145 10.44 -5.72 3.47
C PRO A 145 9.34 -6.25 2.56
N SER A 146 8.88 -7.46 2.76
CA SER A 146 7.78 -8.05 1.99
C SER A 146 6.45 -7.28 2.14
N GLU A 147 6.21 -6.59 3.28
CA GLU A 147 5.02 -5.75 3.46
C GLU A 147 5.08 -4.52 2.53
N ILE A 148 6.28 -3.93 2.40
CA ILE A 148 6.51 -2.82 1.47
C ILE A 148 6.40 -3.32 0.03
N ALA A 149 6.91 -4.53 -0.28
CA ALA A 149 6.81 -5.10 -1.62
C ALA A 149 5.36 -5.36 -2.04
N LYS A 150 4.49 -5.85 -1.14
CA LYS A 150 3.04 -5.98 -1.41
C LYS A 150 2.41 -4.65 -1.82
N LEU A 151 2.66 -3.61 -1.04
CA LEU A 151 2.15 -2.27 -1.32
C LEU A 151 2.70 -1.72 -2.64
N ALA A 152 4.00 -1.94 -2.90
CA ALA A 152 4.67 -1.51 -4.12
C ALA A 152 4.07 -2.17 -5.37
N VAL A 153 3.81 -3.48 -5.32
CA VAL A 153 3.16 -4.23 -6.41
C VAL A 153 1.77 -3.66 -6.69
N VAL A 154 0.95 -3.45 -5.66
CA VAL A 154 -0.40 -2.91 -5.82
C VAL A 154 -0.37 -1.52 -6.48
N ILE A 155 0.46 -0.61 -5.97
CA ILE A 155 0.54 0.76 -6.49
C ILE A 155 1.11 0.78 -7.91
N TYR A 156 2.20 0.05 -8.15
CA TYR A 156 2.86 0.04 -9.45
C TYR A 156 2.00 -0.63 -10.54
N PHE A 157 1.42 -1.80 -10.24
CA PHE A 157 0.57 -2.51 -11.19
C PHE A 157 -0.68 -1.70 -11.51
N SER A 158 -1.40 -1.21 -10.51
CA SER A 158 -2.58 -0.37 -10.72
C SER A 158 -2.27 0.86 -11.57
N ALA A 159 -1.15 1.55 -11.31
CA ALA A 159 -0.75 2.73 -12.05
C ALA A 159 -0.35 2.42 -13.51
N THR A 160 0.35 1.31 -13.75
CA THR A 160 0.85 0.95 -15.08
C THR A 160 -0.20 0.24 -15.93
N ILE A 161 -1.00 -0.63 -15.36
CA ILE A 161 -2.13 -1.31 -16.02
C ILE A 161 -3.16 -0.29 -16.48
N SER A 162 -3.54 0.65 -15.60
CA SER A 162 -4.45 1.74 -15.94
C SER A 162 -3.99 2.58 -17.15
N LYS A 163 -2.67 2.76 -17.34
CA LYS A 163 -2.12 3.46 -18.50
C LYS A 163 -2.09 2.62 -19.78
N LYS A 164 -1.93 1.30 -19.64
CA LYS A 164 -1.71 0.38 -20.76
C LYS A 164 -2.94 -0.47 -21.08
N ARG A 165 -4.13 -0.07 -20.67
CA ARG A 165 -5.37 -0.84 -20.71
C ARG A 165 -5.59 -1.59 -22.03
N GLU A 166 -5.39 -0.92 -23.18
CA GLU A 166 -5.54 -1.53 -24.51
C GLU A 166 -4.44 -2.57 -24.83
N LYS A 167 -3.24 -2.42 -24.25
CA LYS A 167 -2.10 -3.31 -24.48
C LYS A 167 -2.07 -4.51 -23.55
N MET A 168 -2.92 -4.56 -22.53
CA MET A 168 -2.98 -5.66 -21.57
C MET A 168 -3.39 -6.99 -22.20
N GLN A 169 -4.04 -6.97 -23.35
CA GLN A 169 -4.41 -8.18 -24.13
C GLN A 169 -3.23 -8.77 -24.90
N THR A 170 -2.12 -8.06 -25.01
CA THR A 170 -0.93 -8.51 -25.72
C THR A 170 0.03 -9.20 -24.77
N TRP A 171 0.35 -10.47 -25.02
CA TRP A 171 1.25 -11.27 -24.19
C TRP A 171 2.59 -10.57 -23.90
N ARG A 172 3.26 -10.09 -24.96
CA ARG A 172 4.61 -9.53 -24.86
C ARG A 172 4.70 -8.16 -24.18
N GLN A 173 3.70 -7.29 -24.34
CA GLN A 173 3.71 -5.93 -23.81
C GLN A 173 2.82 -5.72 -22.59
N GLY A 174 1.79 -6.56 -22.45
CA GLY A 174 0.82 -6.51 -21.35
C GLY A 174 1.14 -7.47 -20.21
N ILE A 175 1.31 -8.76 -20.49
CA ILE A 175 1.39 -9.80 -19.45
C ILE A 175 2.84 -10.02 -18.98
N TRP A 176 3.75 -10.24 -19.92
CA TRP A 176 5.12 -10.64 -19.66
C TRP A 176 5.88 -9.75 -18.65
N PRO A 177 5.88 -8.41 -18.77
CA PRO A 177 6.63 -7.56 -17.83
C PRO A 177 6.13 -7.66 -16.39
N TYR A 178 4.84 -7.88 -16.17
CA TYR A 178 4.27 -8.05 -14.84
C TYR A 178 4.61 -9.40 -14.24
N LEU A 179 4.56 -10.48 -15.06
CA LEU A 179 4.99 -11.80 -14.63
C LEU A 179 6.47 -11.84 -14.28
N MET A 180 7.33 -11.14 -15.03
CA MET A 180 8.74 -11.01 -14.71
C MET A 180 8.96 -10.34 -13.35
N ILE A 181 8.26 -9.25 -13.06
CA ILE A 181 8.35 -8.55 -11.78
C ILE A 181 7.88 -9.48 -10.64
N LEU A 182 6.75 -10.16 -10.81
CA LEU A 182 6.25 -11.11 -9.82
C LEU A 182 7.22 -12.28 -9.63
N GLY A 183 7.80 -12.79 -10.71
CA GLY A 183 8.79 -13.86 -10.66
C GLY A 183 10.05 -13.47 -9.88
N VAL A 184 10.56 -12.25 -10.11
CA VAL A 184 11.72 -11.73 -9.37
C VAL A 184 11.39 -11.58 -7.89
N ILE A 185 10.26 -10.96 -7.54
CA ILE A 185 9.85 -10.80 -6.13
C ILE A 185 9.63 -12.16 -5.48
N ALA A 186 8.93 -13.07 -6.15
CA ALA A 186 8.68 -14.40 -5.65
C ALA A 186 9.99 -15.19 -5.43
N GLY A 187 10.92 -15.10 -6.37
CA GLY A 187 12.25 -15.71 -6.25
C GLY A 187 13.03 -15.20 -5.04
N LEU A 188 13.09 -13.88 -4.84
CA LEU A 188 13.73 -13.28 -3.68
C LEU A 188 13.07 -13.72 -2.36
N MET A 189 11.74 -13.70 -2.29
CA MET A 189 11.00 -14.11 -1.09
C MET A 189 11.10 -15.60 -0.79
N MET A 190 11.31 -16.45 -1.79
CA MET A 190 11.57 -17.87 -1.57
C MET A 190 12.97 -18.11 -0.99
N LEU A 191 13.95 -17.24 -1.30
CA LEU A 191 15.27 -17.26 -0.65
C LEU A 191 15.19 -16.84 0.83
N GLU A 192 14.16 -16.11 1.25
CA GLU A 192 13.88 -15.72 2.65
C GLU A 192 13.01 -16.76 3.39
N PRO A 193 12.85 -17.99 2.98
CA PRO A 193 11.80 -18.99 3.26
C PRO A 193 10.43 -18.39 3.67
N HIS A 194 9.85 -17.54 2.81
CA HIS A 194 8.60 -16.82 3.11
C HIS A 194 7.44 -17.20 2.16
N LEU A 195 7.06 -18.48 2.17
CA LEU A 195 6.06 -19.04 1.24
C LEU A 195 4.70 -18.33 1.29
N SER A 196 4.16 -18.07 2.49
CA SER A 196 2.84 -17.44 2.64
C SER A 196 2.78 -16.03 2.06
N GLY A 197 3.81 -15.23 2.32
CA GLY A 197 3.93 -13.87 1.74
C GLY A 197 4.10 -13.91 0.23
N THR A 198 4.85 -14.87 -0.29
CA THR A 198 5.06 -15.07 -1.73
C THR A 198 3.74 -15.38 -2.43
N ILE A 199 2.96 -16.34 -1.93
CA ILE A 199 1.65 -16.69 -2.48
C ILE A 199 0.73 -15.46 -2.48
N LEU A 200 0.69 -14.70 -1.38
CA LEU A 200 -0.15 -13.52 -1.26
C LEU A 200 0.21 -12.45 -2.29
N ILE A 201 1.49 -12.14 -2.50
CA ILE A 201 1.93 -11.16 -3.48
C ILE A 201 1.61 -11.60 -4.91
N VAL A 202 1.90 -12.87 -5.23
CA VAL A 202 1.64 -13.43 -6.56
C VAL A 202 0.15 -13.43 -6.87
N CYS A 203 -0.68 -13.92 -5.95
CA CYS A 203 -2.14 -13.89 -6.10
C CYS A 203 -2.66 -12.47 -6.27
N THR A 204 -2.21 -11.52 -5.45
CA THR A 204 -2.60 -10.10 -5.56
C THR A 204 -2.22 -9.52 -6.92
N GLY A 205 -1.01 -9.79 -7.38
CA GLY A 205 -0.53 -9.33 -8.69
C GLY A 205 -1.35 -9.93 -9.85
N ILE A 206 -1.65 -11.23 -9.80
CA ILE A 206 -2.48 -11.90 -10.82
C ILE A 206 -3.90 -11.32 -10.83
N VAL A 207 -4.52 -11.16 -9.66
CA VAL A 207 -5.87 -10.54 -9.57
C VAL A 207 -5.89 -9.14 -10.16
N LEU A 208 -4.88 -8.31 -9.88
CA LEU A 208 -4.76 -6.98 -10.49
C LEU A 208 -4.64 -7.05 -12.01
N MET A 209 -3.91 -8.03 -12.53
CA MET A 209 -3.77 -8.23 -13.98
C MET A 209 -5.11 -8.66 -14.61
N ILE A 210 -5.85 -9.59 -13.99
CA ILE A 210 -7.17 -10.06 -14.46
C ILE A 210 -8.16 -8.89 -14.48
N VAL A 211 -8.26 -8.14 -13.36
CA VAL A 211 -9.12 -6.95 -13.26
C VAL A 211 -8.70 -5.87 -14.27
N GLY A 212 -7.41 -5.82 -14.59
CA GLY A 212 -6.83 -4.92 -15.59
C GLY A 212 -7.17 -5.24 -17.05
N GLY A 213 -7.85 -6.36 -17.32
CA GLY A 213 -8.37 -6.71 -18.64
C GLY A 213 -7.55 -7.73 -19.43
N ILE A 214 -6.78 -8.58 -18.75
CA ILE A 214 -6.23 -9.79 -19.36
C ILE A 214 -7.39 -10.74 -19.70
N LYS A 215 -7.44 -11.20 -20.92
CA LYS A 215 -8.34 -12.26 -21.39
C LYS A 215 -7.59 -13.57 -21.46
#